data_53bc88a2b5f9a49c6494cbb9fea70901
#
_entry.id   53bc88a2b5f9a49c6494cbb9fea70901
#
_cell.length_a   1.000
_cell.length_b   1.000
_cell.length_c   1.000
_cell.angle_alpha   90.00
_cell.angle_beta   90.00
_cell.angle_gamma   90.00
#
_symmetry.space_group_name_H-M   'P 1'
#
loop_
_entity.id
_entity.type
_entity.pdbx_description
1 polymer ?
#
loop_
_entity_poly.entity_id
_entity_poly.type
_entity_poly.pdbx_seq_one_letter_code
_entity_poly.pdbx_strand_id
1 'polypeptide(L)'
;EPDATISVPLVDNGGFERDTSQSSAWTEWHPDGQAVAYGVDSGSGTNPPESPYAGDKRAYFYSGSAYQQSIHQGINLPNGTYTVQAWIKVSNTAPDIGRMEATGYGGDSIYVDMPYAGTGWRLVETDITVTTGYLDIGLYCSSLGGTTVHIDNVKILNK
;
A
#
# COMPACT_ATOMS: atom_id res chain seq x y z
N GLU A 1 7.19 -10.82 -35.31
CA GLU A 1 7.52 -9.64 -34.55
C GLU A 1 7.12 -9.87 -33.12
N PRO A 2 7.99 -9.59 -32.12
CA PRO A 2 7.57 -9.67 -30.75
C PRO A 2 6.51 -8.60 -30.51
N ASP A 3 5.35 -9.02 -30.04
CA ASP A 3 4.31 -8.10 -29.60
C ASP A 3 4.92 -7.12 -28.62
N ALA A 4 4.78 -5.84 -28.90
CA ALA A 4 5.04 -4.82 -27.91
C ALA A 4 4.10 -5.10 -26.74
N THR A 5 4.59 -5.75 -25.71
CA THR A 5 3.86 -5.94 -24.48
C THR A 5 3.54 -4.58 -23.90
N ILE A 6 2.33 -4.11 -24.13
CA ILE A 6 1.78 -3.00 -23.37
C ILE A 6 1.70 -3.52 -21.95
N SER A 7 2.61 -3.07 -21.10
CA SER A 7 2.51 -3.40 -19.69
C SER A 7 1.32 -2.64 -19.12
N VAL A 8 0.18 -3.31 -19.03
CA VAL A 8 -0.95 -2.80 -18.27
C VAL A 8 -0.52 -2.86 -16.80
N PRO A 9 -0.60 -1.75 -16.04
CA PRO A 9 -0.34 -1.80 -14.62
C PRO A 9 -1.23 -2.87 -13.98
N LEU A 10 -0.63 -3.89 -13.34
CA LEU A 10 -1.37 -4.98 -12.70
C LEU A 10 -2.11 -4.48 -11.45
N VAL A 11 -1.57 -3.47 -10.78
CA VAL A 11 -2.22 -2.80 -9.65
C VAL A 11 -2.92 -1.54 -10.17
N ASP A 12 -4.24 -1.48 -10.01
CA ASP A 12 -5.01 -0.31 -10.40
C ASP A 12 -4.77 0.82 -9.40
N ASN A 13 -4.41 1.99 -9.90
CA ASN A 13 -4.10 3.18 -9.09
C ASN A 13 -3.08 2.91 -7.97
N GLY A 14 -2.06 2.13 -8.25
CA GLY A 14 -0.99 1.82 -7.29
C GLY A 14 -0.15 3.04 -6.90
N GLY A 15 -0.14 4.08 -7.72
CA GLY A 15 0.50 5.37 -7.45
C GLY A 15 -0.43 6.43 -6.85
N PHE A 16 -1.71 6.11 -6.65
CA PHE A 16 -2.73 7.00 -6.07
C PHE A 16 -2.95 8.31 -6.83
N GLU A 17 -2.55 8.37 -8.09
CA GLU A 17 -2.57 9.62 -8.87
C GLU A 17 -3.97 10.06 -9.33
N ARG A 18 -4.94 9.13 -9.38
CA ARG A 18 -6.30 9.43 -9.86
C ARG A 18 -7.21 10.06 -8.81
N ASP A 19 -6.89 9.91 -7.52
CA ASP A 19 -7.77 10.35 -6.45
C ASP A 19 -7.13 11.47 -5.64
N THR A 20 -7.98 12.35 -5.15
CA THR A 20 -7.55 13.49 -4.33
C THR A 20 -7.72 13.25 -2.83
N SER A 21 -8.56 12.29 -2.45
CA SER A 21 -8.85 12.00 -1.04
C SER A 21 -8.88 10.50 -0.75
N GLN A 22 -9.71 9.76 -1.48
CA GLN A 22 -9.82 8.31 -1.33
C GLN A 22 -9.70 7.65 -2.70
N SER A 23 -9.12 6.47 -2.75
CA SER A 23 -8.95 5.77 -4.00
C SER A 23 -10.16 4.93 -4.35
N SER A 24 -10.66 5.07 -5.58
CA SER A 24 -11.74 4.25 -6.09
C SER A 24 -11.31 2.80 -6.37
N ALA A 25 -10.02 2.56 -6.56
CA ALA A 25 -9.46 1.23 -6.85
C ALA A 25 -9.17 0.41 -5.60
N TRP A 26 -9.07 1.06 -4.46
CA TRP A 26 -8.74 0.45 -3.18
C TRP A 26 -9.96 0.36 -2.29
N THR A 27 -10.14 -0.79 -1.65
CA THR A 27 -11.18 -0.98 -0.64
C THR A 27 -10.60 -0.67 0.73
N GLU A 28 -11.23 0.27 1.41
CA GLU A 28 -10.82 0.73 2.73
C GLU A 28 -11.53 -0.08 3.82
N TRP A 29 -10.83 -0.37 4.92
CA TRP A 29 -11.40 -0.99 6.11
C TRP A 29 -10.88 -0.32 7.38
N HIS A 30 -11.78 -0.12 8.31
CA HIS A 30 -11.51 0.31 9.68
C HIS A 30 -12.57 -0.27 10.62
N PRO A 31 -12.31 -0.37 11.94
CA PRO A 31 -13.30 -0.86 12.88
C PRO A 31 -14.52 0.05 12.99
N ASP A 32 -15.67 -0.53 13.32
CA ASP A 32 -16.87 0.23 13.58
C ASP A 32 -16.64 1.24 14.72
N GLY A 33 -17.16 2.45 14.56
CA GLY A 33 -17.04 3.54 15.54
C GLY A 33 -15.74 4.33 15.45
N GLN A 34 -14.78 3.91 14.63
CA GLN A 34 -13.59 4.69 14.33
C GLN A 34 -13.81 5.54 13.08
N ALA A 35 -13.28 6.76 13.07
CA ALA A 35 -13.25 7.56 11.84
C ALA A 35 -12.22 6.97 10.86
N VAL A 36 -12.45 7.17 9.56
CA VAL A 36 -11.50 6.77 8.51
C VAL A 36 -10.17 7.47 8.75
N ALA A 37 -9.08 6.69 8.82
CA ALA A 37 -7.73 7.20 8.99
C ALA A 37 -6.93 7.22 7.67
N TYR A 38 -7.57 6.90 6.55
CA TYR A 38 -6.97 6.80 5.22
C TYR A 38 -7.33 8.00 4.35
N GLY A 39 -6.37 8.47 3.57
CA GLY A 39 -6.58 9.50 2.55
C GLY A 39 -5.47 9.52 1.53
N VAL A 40 -5.59 10.43 0.58
CA VAL A 40 -4.58 10.67 -0.46
C VAL A 40 -4.26 12.16 -0.49
N ASP A 41 -2.98 12.51 -0.51
CA ASP A 41 -2.52 13.89 -0.58
C ASP A 41 -1.29 14.05 -1.47
N SER A 42 -0.84 15.29 -1.63
CA SER A 42 0.39 15.60 -2.36
C SER A 42 1.60 15.81 -1.44
N GLY A 43 1.37 15.86 -0.12
CA GLY A 43 2.41 16.20 0.84
C GLY A 43 2.78 17.70 0.88
N SER A 44 2.18 18.51 0.02
CA SER A 44 2.51 19.95 -0.04
C SER A 44 2.03 20.74 1.17
N GLY A 45 1.03 20.23 1.89
CA GLY A 45 0.48 20.86 3.10
C GLY A 45 1.27 20.56 4.38
N THR A 46 2.30 19.74 4.33
CA THR A 46 3.18 19.46 5.48
C THR A 46 4.18 20.59 5.68
N ASN A 47 4.75 20.71 6.88
CA ASN A 47 5.79 21.70 7.16
C ASN A 47 7.01 21.02 7.82
N PRO A 48 8.15 20.87 7.13
CA PRO A 48 8.35 21.24 5.71
C PRO A 48 7.54 20.37 4.76
N PRO A 49 7.26 20.86 3.53
CA PRO A 49 6.57 20.06 2.53
C PRO A 49 7.31 18.75 2.24
N GLU A 50 6.55 17.67 2.10
CA GLU A 50 7.09 16.36 1.76
C GLU A 50 6.58 15.94 0.38
N SER A 51 7.43 15.26 -0.39
CA SER A 51 7.05 14.75 -1.70
C SER A 51 6.53 13.33 -1.63
N PRO A 52 5.60 12.94 -2.52
CA PRO A 52 5.34 11.53 -2.80
C PRO A 52 6.63 10.82 -3.22
N TYR A 53 6.63 9.48 -3.18
CA TYR A 53 7.76 8.72 -3.70
C TYR A 53 7.90 8.94 -5.22
N ALA A 54 6.76 8.94 -5.94
CA ALA A 54 6.71 9.19 -7.37
C ALA A 54 5.43 9.96 -7.71
N GLY A 55 5.44 10.72 -8.80
CA GLY A 55 4.28 11.47 -9.25
C GLY A 55 3.88 12.61 -8.30
N ASP A 56 2.57 12.89 -8.25
CA ASP A 56 2.02 14.04 -7.53
C ASP A 56 1.23 13.66 -6.28
N LYS A 57 0.92 12.38 -6.08
CA LYS A 57 0.04 11.89 -5.02
C LYS A 57 0.65 10.72 -4.28
N ARG A 58 0.21 10.55 -3.04
CA ARG A 58 0.53 9.40 -2.18
C ARG A 58 -0.65 9.09 -1.27
N ALA A 59 -0.78 7.85 -0.83
CA ALA A 59 -1.72 7.49 0.21
C ALA A 59 -1.13 7.73 1.59
N TYR A 60 -1.99 7.90 2.60
CA TYR A 60 -1.56 7.97 3.99
C TYR A 60 -2.57 7.30 4.92
N PHE A 61 -2.06 6.82 6.06
CA PHE A 61 -2.84 6.49 7.24
C PHE A 61 -2.37 7.40 8.37
N TYR A 62 -3.31 8.05 9.03
CA TYR A 62 -3.00 8.86 10.21
C TYR A 62 -4.23 9.10 11.08
N SER A 63 -4.02 9.03 12.39
CA SER A 63 -4.91 9.58 13.40
C SER A 63 -4.10 9.92 14.64
N GLY A 64 -4.44 11.00 15.31
CA GLY A 64 -3.86 11.34 16.61
C GLY A 64 -4.33 10.41 17.73
N SER A 65 -5.44 9.70 17.52
CA SER A 65 -5.99 8.69 18.43
C SER A 65 -5.63 7.29 17.96
N ALA A 66 -5.78 6.29 18.83
CA ALA A 66 -5.58 4.89 18.44
C ALA A 66 -6.44 4.54 17.22
N TYR A 67 -5.86 3.82 16.26
CA TYR A 67 -6.58 3.44 15.05
C TYR A 67 -6.10 2.12 14.48
N GLN A 68 -6.98 1.50 13.70
CA GLN A 68 -6.65 0.44 12.76
C GLN A 68 -7.14 0.88 11.38
N GLN A 69 -6.34 0.69 10.37
CA GLN A 69 -6.67 1.07 9.01
C GLN A 69 -6.07 0.10 8.02
N SER A 70 -6.86 -0.27 7.02
CA SER A 70 -6.40 -1.09 5.90
C SER A 70 -6.91 -0.51 4.59
N ILE A 71 -6.14 -0.71 3.54
CA ILE A 71 -6.61 -0.64 2.16
C ILE A 71 -6.19 -1.92 1.46
N HIS A 72 -7.05 -2.45 0.60
CA HIS A 72 -6.73 -3.67 -0.14
C HIS A 72 -7.34 -3.66 -1.53
N GLN A 73 -6.79 -4.49 -2.39
CA GLN A 73 -7.24 -4.65 -3.77
C GLN A 73 -7.09 -6.10 -4.20
N GLY A 74 -8.19 -6.68 -4.69
CA GLY A 74 -8.19 -8.00 -5.30
C GLY A 74 -7.86 -7.88 -6.79
N ILE A 75 -6.95 -8.70 -7.27
CA ILE A 75 -6.42 -8.63 -8.64
C ILE A 75 -6.47 -10.01 -9.26
N ASN A 76 -7.07 -10.12 -10.45
CA ASN A 76 -6.99 -11.33 -11.25
C ASN A 76 -5.61 -11.37 -11.93
N LEU A 77 -4.87 -12.44 -11.71
CA LEU A 77 -3.53 -12.64 -12.27
C LEU A 77 -3.42 -14.03 -12.87
N PRO A 78 -2.78 -14.18 -14.03
CA PRO A 78 -2.39 -15.50 -14.51
C PRO A 78 -1.50 -16.20 -13.48
N ASN A 79 -1.62 -17.53 -13.37
CA ASN A 79 -0.72 -18.31 -12.53
C ASN A 79 0.72 -18.08 -12.96
N GLY A 80 1.62 -17.93 -12.01
CA GLY A 80 3.01 -17.63 -12.26
C GLY A 80 3.69 -17.02 -11.04
N THR A 81 4.94 -16.64 -11.21
CA THR A 81 5.75 -16.03 -10.15
C THR A 81 5.84 -14.53 -10.33
N TYR A 82 5.62 -13.79 -9.25
CA TYR A 82 5.58 -12.34 -9.24
C TYR A 82 6.33 -11.77 -8.03
N THR A 83 6.76 -10.53 -8.13
CA THR A 83 7.22 -9.73 -7.01
C THR A 83 6.17 -8.65 -6.71
N VAL A 84 5.71 -8.59 -5.48
CA VAL A 84 4.78 -7.55 -5.00
C VAL A 84 5.59 -6.51 -4.25
N GLN A 85 5.42 -5.24 -4.59
CA GLN A 85 6.20 -4.12 -4.04
C GLN A 85 5.30 -2.98 -3.59
N ALA A 86 5.72 -2.31 -2.52
CA ALA A 86 5.16 -1.02 -2.12
C ALA A 86 6.27 -0.14 -1.54
N TRP A 87 6.25 1.15 -1.82
CA TRP A 87 7.11 2.12 -1.16
C TRP A 87 6.38 2.69 0.04
N ILE A 88 7.02 2.62 1.20
CA ILE A 88 6.43 2.93 2.49
C ILE A 88 7.32 3.91 3.24
N LYS A 89 6.69 4.86 3.91
CA LYS A 89 7.36 5.76 4.84
C LYS A 89 6.55 5.81 6.12
N VAL A 90 7.11 5.28 7.20
CA VAL A 90 6.49 5.31 8.53
C VAL A 90 7.19 6.34 9.37
N SER A 91 6.44 7.28 9.93
CA SER A 91 6.99 8.41 10.67
C SER A 91 6.18 8.72 11.94
N ASN A 92 6.70 9.62 12.74
CA ASN A 92 6.18 10.12 14.01
C ASN A 92 6.25 9.07 15.12
N THR A 93 5.36 8.10 15.15
CA THR A 93 5.33 7.06 16.19
C THR A 93 5.36 5.69 15.51
N ALA A 94 6.08 4.75 16.08
CA ALA A 94 6.11 3.37 15.59
C ALA A 94 4.71 2.74 15.75
N PRO A 95 4.22 1.99 14.74
CA PRO A 95 2.97 1.26 14.87
C PRO A 95 3.13 0.03 15.75
N ASP A 96 2.02 -0.46 16.31
CA ASP A 96 1.97 -1.80 16.91
C ASP A 96 2.12 -2.87 15.82
N ILE A 97 1.37 -2.68 14.73
CA ILE A 97 1.44 -3.51 13.53
C ILE A 97 1.42 -2.57 12.34
N GLY A 98 2.39 -2.72 11.45
CA GLY A 98 2.38 -2.09 10.13
C GLY A 98 2.90 -3.09 9.14
N ARG A 99 2.12 -3.42 8.11
CA ARG A 99 2.52 -4.51 7.20
C ARG A 99 1.86 -4.41 5.83
N MET A 100 2.56 -4.91 4.81
CA MET A 100 2.00 -5.29 3.52
C MET A 100 1.52 -6.73 3.61
N GLU A 101 0.37 -7.02 3.02
CA GLU A 101 -0.25 -8.34 3.04
C GLU A 101 -0.43 -8.86 1.62
N ALA A 102 -0.15 -10.15 1.40
CA ALA A 102 -0.43 -10.86 0.17
C ALA A 102 -1.17 -12.15 0.52
N THR A 103 -2.41 -12.27 0.04
CA THR A 103 -3.30 -13.38 0.38
C THR A 103 -4.08 -13.85 -0.84
N GLY A 104 -4.74 -15.00 -0.74
CA GLY A 104 -5.65 -15.52 -1.77
C GLY A 104 -4.96 -16.09 -3.00
N TYR A 105 -3.64 -16.09 -3.05
CA TYR A 105 -2.87 -16.50 -4.23
C TYR A 105 -2.61 -18.02 -4.31
N GLY A 106 -3.05 -18.79 -3.31
CA GLY A 106 -2.92 -20.25 -3.27
C GLY A 106 -1.90 -20.77 -2.27
N GLY A 107 -1.09 -19.90 -1.68
CA GLY A 107 -0.16 -20.22 -0.60
C GLY A 107 -0.60 -19.63 0.73
N ASP A 108 0.26 -19.76 1.74
CA ASP A 108 0.04 -19.16 3.05
C ASP A 108 0.03 -17.64 2.96
N SER A 109 -0.79 -17.00 3.78
CA SER A 109 -0.82 -15.53 3.86
C SER A 109 0.59 -15.00 4.18
N ILE A 110 1.03 -14.01 3.43
CA ILE A 110 2.34 -13.36 3.62
C ILE A 110 2.12 -11.99 4.22
N TYR A 111 2.87 -11.70 5.27
CA TYR A 111 2.90 -10.41 5.94
C TYR A 111 4.33 -9.89 5.97
N VAL A 112 4.56 -8.72 5.40
CA VAL A 112 5.89 -8.08 5.37
C VAL A 112 5.80 -6.80 6.18
N ASP A 113 6.57 -6.73 7.27
CA ASP A 113 6.53 -5.58 8.17
C ASP A 113 7.00 -4.31 7.46
N MET A 114 6.32 -3.19 7.77
CA MET A 114 6.73 -1.87 7.33
C MET A 114 7.89 -1.39 8.21
N PRO A 115 9.05 -1.06 7.61
CA PRO A 115 10.18 -0.61 8.42
C PRO A 115 9.91 0.77 9.03
N TYR A 116 10.14 0.88 10.33
CA TYR A 116 10.13 2.16 11.03
C TYR A 116 11.58 2.63 11.20
N ALA A 117 12.01 3.47 10.28
CA ALA A 117 13.40 3.93 10.27
C ALA A 117 13.51 5.47 10.46
N GLY A 118 12.42 6.13 10.80
CA GLY A 118 12.38 7.55 11.11
C GLY A 118 12.42 8.49 9.91
N THR A 119 13.12 8.18 8.83
CA THR A 119 13.26 9.07 7.68
C THR A 119 13.34 8.31 6.38
N GLY A 120 12.66 8.84 5.38
CA GLY A 120 12.75 8.38 4.00
C GLY A 120 11.84 7.21 3.66
N TRP A 121 11.68 7.03 2.37
CA TRP A 121 10.91 5.95 1.79
C TRP A 121 11.69 4.64 1.82
N ARG A 122 10.98 3.54 2.10
CA ARG A 122 11.54 2.19 2.13
C ARG A 122 10.75 1.28 1.20
N LEU A 123 11.45 0.44 0.48
CA LEU A 123 10.84 -0.60 -0.34
C LEU A 123 10.45 -1.79 0.54
N VAL A 124 9.20 -2.20 0.44
CA VAL A 124 8.68 -3.43 1.04
C VAL A 124 8.30 -4.34 -0.12
N GLU A 125 8.80 -5.57 -0.13
CA GLU A 125 8.54 -6.49 -1.23
C GLU A 125 8.55 -7.95 -0.79
N THR A 126 7.86 -8.78 -1.56
CA THR A 126 7.87 -10.23 -1.42
C THR A 126 7.63 -10.89 -2.77
N ASP A 127 8.23 -12.07 -2.95
CA ASP A 127 7.94 -12.92 -4.10
C ASP A 127 6.78 -13.87 -3.76
N ILE A 128 5.92 -14.10 -4.74
CA ILE A 128 4.79 -15.03 -4.62
C ILE A 128 4.68 -15.90 -5.85
N THR A 129 4.12 -17.09 -5.68
CA THR A 129 3.69 -17.95 -6.78
C THR A 129 2.19 -18.07 -6.77
N VAL A 130 1.51 -17.48 -7.76
CA VAL A 130 0.06 -17.49 -7.90
C VAL A 130 -0.37 -18.81 -8.53
N THR A 131 -1.28 -19.51 -7.87
CA THR A 131 -1.85 -20.78 -8.35
C THR A 131 -3.37 -20.74 -8.45
N THR A 132 -4.01 -19.65 -8.03
CA THR A 132 -5.46 -19.48 -7.99
C THR A 132 -5.99 -18.51 -9.04
N GLY A 133 -5.10 -17.96 -9.88
CA GLY A 133 -5.49 -16.90 -10.80
C GLY A 133 -5.85 -15.57 -10.13
N TYR A 134 -5.47 -15.40 -8.86
CA TYR A 134 -5.92 -14.27 -8.04
C TYR A 134 -4.87 -13.91 -6.98
N LEU A 135 -4.87 -12.64 -6.60
CA LEU A 135 -4.08 -12.12 -5.48
C LEU A 135 -4.84 -10.99 -4.81
N ASP A 136 -4.88 -10.97 -3.49
CA ASP A 136 -5.30 -9.83 -2.70
C ASP A 136 -4.08 -9.15 -2.08
N ILE A 137 -3.87 -7.88 -2.39
CA ILE A 137 -2.82 -7.05 -1.80
C ILE A 137 -3.45 -6.14 -0.77
N GLY A 138 -2.86 -6.06 0.42
CA GLY A 138 -3.30 -5.15 1.47
C GLY A 138 -2.16 -4.39 2.12
N LEU A 139 -2.46 -3.23 2.64
CA LEU A 139 -1.62 -2.44 3.54
C LEU A 139 -2.42 -2.22 4.81
N TYR A 140 -1.83 -2.55 5.96
CA TYR A 140 -2.51 -2.52 7.26
C TYR A 140 -1.65 -1.86 8.31
N CYS A 141 -2.28 -1.05 9.14
CA CYS A 141 -1.63 -0.42 10.30
C CYS A 141 -2.54 -0.46 11.52
N SER A 142 -1.97 -0.84 12.65
CA SER A 142 -2.57 -0.68 13.97
C SER A 142 -1.65 0.20 14.81
N SER A 143 -2.19 1.25 15.40
CA SER A 143 -1.44 2.25 16.15
C SER A 143 -2.18 2.65 17.41
N LEU A 144 -1.42 2.96 18.47
CA LEU A 144 -1.97 3.58 19.68
C LEU A 144 -2.23 5.08 19.52
N GLY A 145 -1.91 5.63 18.36
CA GLY A 145 -2.12 7.03 18.00
C GLY A 145 -0.82 7.72 17.59
N GLY A 146 -0.91 8.63 16.61
CA GLY A 146 0.21 9.43 16.16
C GLY A 146 1.12 8.79 15.11
N THR A 147 0.88 7.54 14.72
CA THR A 147 1.64 6.91 13.62
C THR A 147 1.17 7.46 12.28
N THR A 148 2.09 7.90 11.44
CA THR A 148 1.82 8.26 10.05
C THR A 148 2.44 7.22 9.15
N VAL A 149 1.64 6.62 8.28
CA VAL A 149 2.10 5.72 7.22
C VAL A 149 1.84 6.40 5.89
N HIS A 150 2.87 6.53 5.06
CA HIS A 150 2.72 6.93 3.67
C HIS A 150 2.97 5.73 2.77
N ILE A 151 2.16 5.62 1.73
CA ILE A 151 2.18 4.49 0.79
C ILE A 151 2.19 5.06 -0.62
N ASP A 152 3.05 4.54 -1.48
CA ASP A 152 3.12 4.95 -2.86
C ASP A 152 3.69 3.85 -3.74
N ASN A 153 3.44 3.98 -5.04
CA ASN A 153 4.07 3.17 -6.08
C ASN A 153 3.94 1.66 -5.81
N VAL A 154 2.72 1.22 -5.48
CA VAL A 154 2.41 -0.21 -5.30
C VAL A 154 2.41 -0.89 -6.66
N LYS A 155 3.21 -1.94 -6.81
CA LYS A 155 3.41 -2.63 -8.07
C LYS A 155 3.45 -4.13 -7.90
N ILE A 156 3.08 -4.83 -8.99
CA ILE A 156 3.34 -6.26 -9.18
C ILE A 156 4.21 -6.39 -10.42
N LEU A 157 5.32 -7.08 -10.29
CA LEU A 157 6.26 -7.32 -11.38
C LEU A 157 6.29 -8.81 -11.71
N ASN A 158 6.37 -9.14 -13.00
CA ASN A 158 6.67 -10.51 -13.43
C ASN A 158 8.07 -10.88 -12.97
N LYS A 159 8.20 -12.11 -12.49
CA LYS A 159 9.48 -12.63 -12.07
C LYS A 159 9.99 -13.73 -13.02
#